data_95cbb9e062cad769834ed7db915717eb
#
_entry.id   95cbb9e062cad769834ed7db915717eb
#
_cell.length_a   1.000
_cell.length_b   1.000
_cell.length_c   1.000
_cell.angle_alpha   90.00
_cell.angle_beta   90.00
_cell.angle_gamma   90.00
#
_symmetry.space_group_name_H-M   'P 1'
#
loop_
_entity.id
_entity.type
_entity.pdbx_description
1 polymer ?
#
loop_
_entity_poly.entity_id
_entity_poly.type
_entity_poly.pdbx_seq_one_letter_code
_entity_poly.pdbx_strand_id
1 'polypeptide(L)'
;MGFIRHLRSVKNELILFLTPCVILPLPLVIGTSEAECAYVIILMAVYWCTEVLPLAVTALLPAVLFPLFGIMQSKDVGMQYLKDTNLLFVGGLMVAVAVEHWNLHKRIALRVLLFVGVRPALLMLGFMGVTAFLSMWISNTATTAMMVPIVQAVLDQLNNSEREVPQILSSEEHVQTSEMDSKPKQGEKDNEGRGPVVVTFLDASVEVARQKEAAERMRMCKGMTLCICYAASIGGTATLTGTGPNLVLKGQMNQLFPENEDVINFASWFGFAFPNMILMLTAAWLWLQFVFMGFNFRKTWGCGAVKTEKEIAAYNVIREQHRLLGSMSFGEISVLGLFVLLVVLWFTRDPGFVPGWATHLFNSKAEYVTDATVAIFVAILLFVLPSEPPRFCSRRSQSFDTIVHQPSDSTPRLLTWKIAHKKTPWGIVLLLGGGFALAKGSEVSGLSKWIGDQMTPLHNIPPWAIAVVLCLLIATFTECTSNVATATLFLPVLASMSQSIGINPLYVMVPCTLSASFAFMLPVATPPNAIVFSYGYLKVSDMAKTGIVMNIIGILCITLAINTWGKAMFHLNTFPAWANATGV
;
A
#
# COMPACT_ATOMS: atom_id res chain seq x y z
N MET A 1 32.99 8.04 -23.84
CA MET A 1 31.84 8.53 -23.03
C MET A 1 30.57 8.81 -23.86
N GLY A 2 30.65 9.24 -25.13
CA GLY A 2 29.47 9.53 -25.99
C GLY A 2 28.62 8.30 -26.30
N PHE A 3 29.22 7.16 -26.63
CA PHE A 3 28.52 5.94 -27.01
C PHE A 3 27.63 5.37 -25.88
N ILE A 4 28.13 5.36 -24.62
CA ILE A 4 27.36 4.87 -23.47
C ILE A 4 26.21 5.82 -23.12
N ARG A 5 26.36 7.13 -23.31
CA ARG A 5 25.28 8.12 -23.17
C ARG A 5 24.21 7.94 -24.24
N HIS A 6 24.61 7.69 -25.47
CA HIS A 6 23.69 7.42 -26.58
C HIS A 6 22.97 6.10 -26.36
N LEU A 7 23.66 5.03 -25.94
CA LEU A 7 23.04 3.75 -25.60
C LEU A 7 22.02 3.87 -24.45
N ARG A 8 22.26 4.73 -23.46
CA ARG A 8 21.31 5.04 -22.40
C ARG A 8 20.07 5.80 -22.87
N SER A 9 20.21 6.70 -23.86
CA SER A 9 19.06 7.45 -24.40
C SER A 9 18.16 6.58 -25.28
N VAL A 10 18.71 5.53 -25.91
CA VAL A 10 17.96 4.60 -26.79
C VAL A 10 17.62 3.28 -26.08
N LYS A 11 17.90 3.18 -24.78
CA LYS A 11 17.73 1.92 -24.02
C LYS A 11 16.29 1.35 -24.14
N ASN A 12 15.29 2.19 -23.98
CA ASN A 12 13.90 1.75 -23.99
C ASN A 12 13.47 1.26 -25.37
N GLU A 13 13.86 1.97 -26.43
CA GLU A 13 13.61 1.58 -27.80
C GLU A 13 14.35 0.28 -28.15
N LEU A 14 15.60 0.15 -27.69
CA LEU A 14 16.36 -1.07 -27.89
C LEU A 14 15.68 -2.29 -27.24
N ILE A 15 15.24 -2.16 -26.00
CA ILE A 15 14.51 -3.24 -25.32
C ILE A 15 13.19 -3.55 -26.05
N LEU A 16 12.44 -2.52 -26.45
CA LEU A 16 11.16 -2.68 -27.13
C LEU A 16 11.27 -3.50 -28.42
N PHE A 17 12.29 -3.26 -29.25
CA PHE A 17 12.46 -3.94 -30.53
C PHE A 17 13.33 -5.19 -30.44
N LEU A 18 14.34 -5.21 -29.56
CA LEU A 18 15.25 -6.33 -29.47
C LEU A 18 14.62 -7.53 -28.73
N THR A 19 13.84 -7.29 -27.68
CA THR A 19 13.23 -8.38 -26.89
C THR A 19 12.41 -9.33 -27.72
N PRO A 20 11.41 -8.87 -28.53
CA PRO A 20 10.64 -9.80 -29.36
C PRO A 20 11.52 -10.56 -30.35
N CYS A 21 12.56 -9.94 -30.91
CA CYS A 21 13.47 -10.60 -31.85
C CYS A 21 14.34 -11.68 -31.19
N VAL A 22 14.84 -11.42 -29.98
CA VAL A 22 15.71 -12.36 -29.24
C VAL A 22 14.93 -13.60 -28.79
N ILE A 23 13.68 -13.46 -28.39
CA ILE A 23 12.85 -14.58 -27.94
C ILE A 23 12.07 -15.25 -29.08
N LEU A 24 12.03 -14.66 -30.29
CA LEU A 24 11.36 -15.19 -31.47
C LEU A 24 11.76 -16.63 -31.89
N PRO A 25 13.03 -17.07 -31.67
CA PRO A 25 13.37 -18.46 -31.90
C PRO A 25 12.53 -19.47 -31.10
N LEU A 26 12.01 -19.09 -29.94
CA LEU A 26 11.23 -19.98 -29.08
C LEU A 26 9.98 -20.54 -29.79
N PRO A 27 9.05 -19.73 -30.31
CA PRO A 27 7.92 -20.26 -31.10
C PRO A 27 8.31 -20.83 -32.46
N LEU A 28 9.34 -20.29 -33.13
CA LEU A 28 9.69 -20.72 -34.48
C LEU A 28 10.47 -22.05 -34.52
N VAL A 29 11.35 -22.31 -33.57
CA VAL A 29 12.18 -23.52 -33.55
C VAL A 29 11.47 -24.67 -32.83
N ILE A 30 10.81 -24.39 -31.70
CA ILE A 30 10.10 -25.43 -30.94
C ILE A 30 8.73 -25.71 -31.58
N GLY A 31 7.97 -24.68 -31.99
CA GLY A 31 6.73 -24.79 -32.73
C GLY A 31 5.58 -25.48 -31.96
N THR A 32 5.64 -25.45 -30.62
CA THR A 32 4.58 -26.00 -29.77
C THR A 32 3.77 -24.88 -29.12
N SER A 33 2.51 -25.16 -28.80
CA SER A 33 1.62 -24.18 -28.15
C SER A 33 2.15 -23.67 -26.82
N GLU A 34 2.86 -24.54 -26.09
CA GLU A 34 3.55 -24.16 -24.83
C GLU A 34 4.65 -23.14 -25.10
N ALA A 35 5.45 -23.32 -26.17
CA ALA A 35 6.53 -22.40 -26.51
C ALA A 35 6.00 -21.04 -27.01
N GLU A 36 4.91 -21.02 -27.73
CA GLU A 36 4.21 -19.81 -28.18
C GLU A 36 3.66 -19.03 -26.98
N CYS A 37 3.03 -19.72 -26.04
CA CYS A 37 2.54 -19.12 -24.80
C CYS A 37 3.70 -18.59 -23.95
N ALA A 38 4.78 -19.36 -23.82
CA ALA A 38 5.98 -18.94 -23.10
C ALA A 38 6.61 -17.68 -23.73
N TYR A 39 6.60 -17.56 -25.06
CA TYR A 39 7.04 -16.34 -25.74
C TYR A 39 6.23 -15.10 -25.27
N VAL A 40 4.90 -15.20 -25.23
CA VAL A 40 4.04 -14.09 -24.78
C VAL A 40 4.32 -13.73 -23.33
N ILE A 41 4.44 -14.73 -22.45
CA ILE A 41 4.71 -14.51 -21.03
C ILE A 41 6.06 -13.84 -20.81
N ILE A 42 7.13 -14.33 -21.46
CA ILE A 42 8.47 -13.75 -21.33
C ILE A 42 8.49 -12.31 -21.87
N LEU A 43 7.87 -12.06 -23.03
CA LEU A 43 7.77 -10.74 -23.61
C LEU A 43 7.08 -9.76 -22.63
N MET A 44 5.94 -10.14 -22.07
CA MET A 44 5.22 -9.32 -21.11
C MET A 44 5.99 -9.14 -19.82
N ALA A 45 6.64 -10.19 -19.33
CA ALA A 45 7.48 -10.11 -18.11
C ALA A 45 8.60 -9.08 -18.29
N VAL A 46 9.34 -9.14 -19.42
CA VAL A 46 10.40 -8.17 -19.71
C VAL A 46 9.83 -6.75 -19.81
N TYR A 47 8.70 -6.54 -20.49
CA TYR A 47 8.09 -5.22 -20.63
C TYR A 47 7.53 -4.67 -19.31
N TRP A 48 6.98 -5.54 -18.45
CA TRP A 48 6.55 -5.14 -17.11
C TRP A 48 7.73 -4.83 -16.19
N CYS A 49 8.83 -5.59 -16.26
CA CYS A 49 10.03 -5.34 -15.46
C CYS A 49 10.79 -4.08 -15.88
N THR A 50 10.80 -3.77 -17.17
CA THR A 50 11.56 -2.65 -17.72
C THR A 50 10.73 -1.38 -17.91
N GLU A 51 9.40 -1.50 -17.82
CA GLU A 51 8.42 -0.42 -18.03
C GLU A 51 8.61 0.36 -19.35
N VAL A 52 9.10 -0.33 -20.38
CA VAL A 52 9.28 0.28 -21.71
C VAL A 52 7.95 0.64 -22.37
N LEU A 53 6.88 -0.05 -22.00
CA LEU A 53 5.49 0.30 -22.27
C LEU A 53 4.75 0.49 -20.95
N PRO A 54 3.70 1.35 -20.91
CA PRO A 54 2.83 1.43 -19.74
C PRO A 54 2.27 0.04 -19.39
N LEU A 55 2.22 -0.30 -18.09
CA LEU A 55 1.80 -1.63 -17.61
C LEU A 55 0.45 -2.08 -18.20
N ALA A 56 -0.50 -1.14 -18.33
CA ALA A 56 -1.82 -1.39 -18.90
C ALA A 56 -1.76 -1.72 -20.40
N VAL A 57 -0.85 -1.11 -21.15
CA VAL A 57 -0.67 -1.38 -22.59
C VAL A 57 -0.04 -2.75 -22.79
N THR A 58 0.99 -3.07 -22.02
CA THR A 58 1.60 -4.41 -22.02
C THR A 58 0.55 -5.49 -21.70
N ALA A 59 -0.36 -5.20 -20.79
CA ALA A 59 -1.45 -6.12 -20.42
C ALA A 59 -2.43 -6.42 -21.57
N LEU A 60 -2.45 -5.65 -22.64
CA LEU A 60 -3.28 -5.90 -23.83
C LEU A 60 -2.62 -6.82 -24.85
N LEU A 61 -1.33 -7.15 -24.70
CA LEU A 61 -0.62 -8.04 -25.65
C LEU A 61 -1.29 -9.42 -25.82
N PRO A 62 -1.81 -10.08 -24.78
CA PRO A 62 -2.53 -11.34 -24.94
C PRO A 62 -3.73 -11.26 -25.89
N ALA A 63 -4.43 -10.11 -25.89
CA ALA A 63 -5.59 -9.91 -26.77
C ALA A 63 -5.22 -9.91 -28.27
N VAL A 64 -3.95 -9.65 -28.58
CA VAL A 64 -3.42 -9.68 -29.94
C VAL A 64 -2.66 -10.98 -30.20
N LEU A 65 -1.74 -11.36 -29.32
CA LEU A 65 -0.80 -12.46 -29.57
C LEU A 65 -1.44 -13.84 -29.43
N PHE A 66 -2.33 -14.07 -28.48
CA PHE A 66 -2.97 -15.37 -28.31
C PHE A 66 -3.84 -15.79 -29.50
N PRO A 67 -4.68 -14.91 -30.08
CA PRO A 67 -5.37 -15.24 -31.33
C PRO A 67 -4.43 -15.43 -32.52
N LEU A 68 -3.35 -14.64 -32.62
CA LEU A 68 -2.38 -14.76 -33.72
C LEU A 68 -1.60 -16.08 -33.69
N PHE A 69 -1.26 -16.57 -32.49
CA PHE A 69 -0.63 -17.89 -32.31
C PHE A 69 -1.65 -19.05 -32.29
N GLY A 70 -2.95 -18.78 -32.35
CA GLY A 70 -3.97 -19.83 -32.29
C GLY A 70 -4.17 -20.47 -30.90
N ILE A 71 -3.63 -19.88 -29.85
CA ILE A 71 -3.75 -20.40 -28.47
C ILE A 71 -5.19 -20.24 -27.96
N MET A 72 -5.78 -19.06 -28.16
CA MET A 72 -7.14 -18.75 -27.70
C MET A 72 -7.87 -17.91 -28.74
N GLN A 73 -9.20 -18.11 -28.86
CA GLN A 73 -10.04 -17.24 -29.68
C GLN A 73 -10.11 -15.83 -29.08
N SER A 74 -10.17 -14.80 -29.92
CA SER A 74 -10.25 -13.40 -29.49
C SER A 74 -11.40 -13.12 -28.50
N LYS A 75 -12.55 -13.79 -28.70
CA LYS A 75 -13.70 -13.71 -27.78
C LYS A 75 -13.36 -14.21 -26.38
N ASP A 76 -12.68 -15.35 -26.31
CA ASP A 76 -12.32 -15.96 -25.02
C ASP A 76 -11.26 -15.16 -24.28
N VAL A 77 -10.30 -14.56 -25.00
CA VAL A 77 -9.35 -13.62 -24.44
C VAL A 77 -10.07 -12.38 -23.92
N GLY A 78 -10.99 -11.81 -24.70
CA GLY A 78 -11.76 -10.62 -24.29
C GLY A 78 -12.56 -10.82 -22.99
N MET A 79 -13.16 -12.01 -22.82
CA MET A 79 -13.89 -12.36 -21.60
C MET A 79 -13.03 -12.35 -20.33
N GLN A 80 -11.69 -12.52 -20.45
CA GLN A 80 -10.79 -12.47 -19.29
C GLN A 80 -10.64 -11.06 -18.71
N TYR A 81 -10.87 -10.00 -19.49
CA TYR A 81 -10.70 -8.62 -19.04
C TYR A 81 -11.87 -8.07 -18.23
N LEU A 82 -13.03 -8.71 -18.23
CA LEU A 82 -14.22 -8.28 -17.48
C LEU A 82 -14.79 -9.40 -16.60
N LYS A 83 -13.94 -10.03 -15.82
CA LYS A 83 -14.34 -11.02 -14.82
C LYS A 83 -14.97 -10.38 -13.58
N ASP A 84 -15.69 -11.19 -12.80
CA ASP A 84 -16.30 -10.81 -11.51
C ASP A 84 -15.30 -10.09 -10.59
N THR A 85 -14.08 -10.60 -10.49
CA THR A 85 -13.01 -9.98 -9.69
C THR A 85 -12.66 -8.56 -10.16
N ASN A 86 -12.70 -8.28 -11.47
CA ASN A 86 -12.49 -6.93 -11.98
C ASN A 86 -13.64 -5.99 -11.60
N LEU A 87 -14.88 -6.50 -11.60
CA LEU A 87 -16.05 -5.75 -11.13
C LEU A 87 -15.98 -5.48 -9.63
N LEU A 88 -15.53 -6.44 -8.81
CA LEU A 88 -15.25 -6.25 -7.39
C LEU A 88 -14.26 -5.10 -7.18
N PHE A 89 -13.18 -5.08 -7.94
CA PHE A 89 -12.16 -4.04 -7.85
C PHE A 89 -12.71 -2.68 -8.25
N VAL A 90 -13.43 -2.58 -9.37
CA VAL A 90 -14.02 -1.32 -9.85
C VAL A 90 -15.04 -0.78 -8.84
N GLY A 91 -15.94 -1.63 -8.33
CA GLY A 91 -16.94 -1.24 -7.32
C GLY A 91 -16.29 -0.76 -6.02
N GLY A 92 -15.34 -1.52 -5.49
CA GLY A 92 -14.59 -1.15 -4.30
C GLY A 92 -13.83 0.17 -4.44
N LEU A 93 -13.18 0.39 -5.61
CA LEU A 93 -12.50 1.65 -5.91
C LEU A 93 -13.45 2.83 -6.01
N MET A 94 -14.64 2.68 -6.58
CA MET A 94 -15.63 3.76 -6.64
C MET A 94 -16.05 4.20 -5.24
N VAL A 95 -16.25 3.26 -4.32
CA VAL A 95 -16.54 3.56 -2.92
C VAL A 95 -15.34 4.25 -2.24
N ALA A 96 -14.13 3.74 -2.45
CA ALA A 96 -12.90 4.35 -1.94
C ALA A 96 -12.72 5.80 -2.46
N VAL A 97 -12.99 6.04 -3.73
CA VAL A 97 -12.97 7.38 -4.35
C VAL A 97 -13.99 8.32 -3.70
N ALA A 98 -15.19 7.82 -3.34
CA ALA A 98 -16.18 8.63 -2.64
C ALA A 98 -15.71 9.00 -1.23
N VAL A 99 -15.15 8.06 -0.47
CA VAL A 99 -14.56 8.29 0.86
C VAL A 99 -13.43 9.33 0.79
N GLU A 100 -12.60 9.25 -0.24
CA GLU A 100 -11.54 10.22 -0.51
C GLU A 100 -12.08 11.59 -0.92
N HIS A 101 -13.06 11.64 -1.81
CA HIS A 101 -13.65 12.88 -2.31
C HIS A 101 -14.28 13.72 -1.19
N TRP A 102 -14.95 13.07 -0.24
CA TRP A 102 -15.58 13.71 0.91
C TRP A 102 -14.64 13.93 2.10
N ASN A 103 -13.32 13.73 1.95
CA ASN A 103 -12.29 13.89 3.00
C ASN A 103 -12.58 13.10 4.30
N LEU A 104 -13.42 12.08 4.23
CA LEU A 104 -13.79 11.26 5.38
C LEU A 104 -12.57 10.58 5.99
N HIS A 105 -11.66 10.09 5.15
CA HIS A 105 -10.38 9.49 5.54
C HIS A 105 -9.50 10.45 6.36
N LYS A 106 -9.41 11.74 5.97
CA LYS A 106 -8.67 12.77 6.70
C LYS A 106 -9.27 13.02 8.09
N ARG A 107 -10.59 13.06 8.17
CA ARG A 107 -11.32 13.26 9.44
C ARG A 107 -11.08 12.10 10.40
N ILE A 108 -11.17 10.85 9.92
CA ILE A 108 -10.89 9.65 10.71
C ILE A 108 -9.45 9.68 11.22
N ALA A 109 -8.49 9.96 10.34
CA ALA A 109 -7.06 10.03 10.68
C ALA A 109 -6.79 11.02 11.82
N LEU A 110 -7.22 12.27 11.65
CA LEU A 110 -6.98 13.32 12.65
C LEU A 110 -7.65 13.01 13.99
N ARG A 111 -8.84 12.39 13.99
CA ARG A 111 -9.54 12.03 15.22
C ARG A 111 -8.81 10.94 16.01
N VAL A 112 -8.30 9.93 15.33
CA VAL A 112 -7.51 8.87 15.97
C VAL A 112 -6.18 9.42 16.49
N LEU A 113 -5.50 10.28 15.74
CA LEU A 113 -4.24 10.90 16.19
C LEU A 113 -4.43 11.77 17.44
N LEU A 114 -5.56 12.50 17.56
CA LEU A 114 -5.91 13.24 18.78
C LEU A 114 -6.11 12.34 19.98
N PHE A 115 -6.61 11.11 19.78
CA PHE A 115 -6.81 10.13 20.85
C PHE A 115 -5.48 9.49 21.30
N VAL A 116 -4.60 9.13 20.36
CA VAL A 116 -3.33 8.46 20.66
C VAL A 116 -2.33 9.40 21.36
N GLY A 117 -2.36 10.69 21.03
CA GLY A 117 -1.47 11.71 21.60
C GLY A 117 -0.14 11.86 20.84
N VAL A 118 0.78 12.66 21.37
CA VAL A 118 1.94 13.19 20.64
C VAL A 118 3.31 12.69 21.13
N ARG A 119 3.36 11.70 21.99
CA ARG A 119 4.62 11.07 22.40
C ARG A 119 5.25 10.34 21.21
N PRO A 120 6.57 10.47 20.94
CA PRO A 120 7.16 10.00 19.69
C PRO A 120 6.86 8.54 19.34
N ALA A 121 6.96 7.62 20.31
CA ALA A 121 6.68 6.20 20.09
C ALA A 121 5.19 5.92 19.85
N LEU A 122 4.31 6.53 20.65
CA LEU A 122 2.86 6.40 20.49
C LEU A 122 2.37 7.13 19.24
N LEU A 123 2.96 8.28 18.93
CA LEU A 123 2.68 9.05 17.73
C LEU A 123 3.00 8.22 16.47
N MET A 124 4.16 7.55 16.44
CA MET A 124 4.51 6.62 15.35
C MET A 124 3.49 5.49 15.26
N LEU A 125 3.11 4.86 16.38
CA LEU A 125 2.10 3.81 16.40
C LEU A 125 0.75 4.33 15.91
N GLY A 126 0.34 5.53 16.32
CA GLY A 126 -0.89 6.18 15.87
C GLY A 126 -0.88 6.44 14.37
N PHE A 127 0.20 6.99 13.83
CA PHE A 127 0.36 7.18 12.38
C PHE A 127 0.33 5.84 11.63
N MET A 128 1.06 4.84 12.10
CA MET A 128 1.06 3.50 11.49
C MET A 128 -0.32 2.86 11.54
N GLY A 129 -0.98 2.87 12.69
CA GLY A 129 -2.30 2.28 12.87
C GLY A 129 -3.36 2.92 11.98
N VAL A 130 -3.39 4.25 11.93
CA VAL A 130 -4.32 4.99 11.06
C VAL A 130 -4.02 4.75 9.59
N THR A 131 -2.76 4.82 9.20
CA THR A 131 -2.34 4.60 7.81
C THR A 131 -2.68 3.18 7.37
N ALA A 132 -2.40 2.17 8.19
CA ALA A 132 -2.74 0.78 7.88
C ALA A 132 -4.27 0.60 7.78
N PHE A 133 -5.04 1.13 8.73
CA PHE A 133 -6.50 1.05 8.71
C PHE A 133 -7.10 1.69 7.45
N LEU A 134 -6.64 2.87 7.07
CA LEU A 134 -7.14 3.55 5.87
C LEU A 134 -6.71 2.82 4.59
N SER A 135 -5.50 2.29 4.57
CA SER A 135 -4.96 1.57 3.42
C SER A 135 -5.62 0.22 3.16
N MET A 136 -6.37 -0.31 4.12
CA MET A 136 -7.24 -1.48 3.91
C MET A 136 -8.37 -1.19 2.90
N TRP A 137 -8.80 0.07 2.80
CA TRP A 137 -10.02 0.47 2.07
C TRP A 137 -9.74 1.43 0.91
N ILE A 138 -8.65 2.19 1.01
CA ILE A 138 -8.24 3.22 0.05
C ILE A 138 -6.87 2.80 -0.50
N SER A 139 -6.52 3.25 -1.70
CA SER A 139 -5.21 2.91 -2.28
C SER A 139 -4.06 3.36 -1.38
N ASN A 140 -3.00 2.53 -1.29
CA ASN A 140 -1.79 2.82 -0.52
C ASN A 140 -1.20 4.18 -0.89
N THR A 141 -1.26 4.54 -2.17
CA THR A 141 -0.78 5.82 -2.71
C THR A 141 -1.56 7.01 -2.16
N ALA A 142 -2.90 6.97 -2.22
CA ALA A 142 -3.75 8.04 -1.72
C ALA A 142 -3.61 8.22 -0.21
N THR A 143 -3.57 7.11 0.54
CA THR A 143 -3.36 7.11 1.98
C THR A 143 -2.01 7.74 2.35
N THR A 144 -0.92 7.36 1.67
CA THR A 144 0.41 7.92 1.89
C THR A 144 0.46 9.40 1.55
N ALA A 145 -0.07 9.80 0.39
CA ALA A 145 -0.09 11.20 -0.06
C ALA A 145 -0.84 12.13 0.92
N MET A 146 -1.85 11.60 1.61
CA MET A 146 -2.58 12.35 2.63
C MET A 146 -1.82 12.39 3.97
N MET A 147 -1.24 11.26 4.39
CA MET A 147 -0.65 11.15 5.73
C MET A 147 0.70 11.86 5.85
N VAL A 148 1.52 11.87 4.79
CA VAL A 148 2.86 12.48 4.83
C VAL A 148 2.81 13.99 5.12
N PRO A 149 1.96 14.83 4.50
CA PRO A 149 1.83 16.25 4.87
C PRO A 149 1.44 16.46 6.34
N ILE A 150 0.60 15.58 6.91
CA ILE A 150 0.21 15.66 8.33
C ILE A 150 1.43 15.37 9.22
N VAL A 151 2.19 14.33 8.91
CA VAL A 151 3.44 14.01 9.61
C VAL A 151 4.42 15.17 9.52
N GLN A 152 4.59 15.77 8.33
CA GLN A 152 5.48 16.91 8.12
C GLN A 152 5.09 18.11 9.00
N ALA A 153 3.81 18.49 9.01
CA ALA A 153 3.34 19.58 9.83
C ALA A 153 3.61 19.36 11.34
N VAL A 154 3.47 18.11 11.79
CA VAL A 154 3.78 17.75 13.19
C VAL A 154 5.30 17.79 13.44
N LEU A 155 6.12 17.28 12.54
CA LEU A 155 7.58 17.28 12.66
C LEU A 155 8.16 18.71 12.60
N ASP A 156 7.63 19.56 11.74
CA ASP A 156 8.05 20.98 11.65
C ASP A 156 7.76 21.72 12.96
N GLN A 157 6.62 21.47 13.57
CA GLN A 157 6.28 22.08 14.88
C GLN A 157 7.19 21.56 15.99
N LEU A 158 7.49 20.28 16.01
CA LEU A 158 8.46 19.71 16.97
C LEU A 158 9.88 20.30 16.78
N ASN A 159 10.20 20.74 15.57
CA ASN A 159 11.51 21.31 15.22
C ASN A 159 11.57 22.84 15.47
N ASN A 160 10.48 23.58 15.27
CA ASN A 160 10.48 25.06 15.32
C ASN A 160 10.50 25.64 16.75
N SER A 161 9.97 24.92 17.75
CA SER A 161 9.96 25.38 19.14
C SER A 161 11.36 25.62 19.75
N GLU A 162 12.43 25.28 19.04
CA GLU A 162 13.82 25.52 19.49
C GLU A 162 14.47 26.75 18.86
N ARG A 163 13.88 27.31 17.80
CA ARG A 163 14.43 28.54 17.18
C ARG A 163 14.07 29.80 17.93
N GLU A 164 13.02 29.76 18.78
CA GLU A 164 12.55 30.93 19.54
C GLU A 164 13.28 31.12 20.88
N VAL A 165 13.85 30.06 21.49
CA VAL A 165 14.53 30.14 22.78
C VAL A 165 15.89 30.90 22.74
N PRO A 166 16.73 30.85 21.68
CA PRO A 166 17.98 31.61 21.63
C PRO A 166 17.81 33.11 21.47
N GLN A 167 16.67 33.61 20.95
CA GLN A 167 16.49 35.07 20.78
C GLN A 167 16.09 35.80 22.07
N ILE A 168 15.47 35.11 23.01
CA ILE A 168 15.10 35.71 24.31
C ILE A 168 16.31 35.83 25.22
N LEU A 169 17.23 34.88 25.23
CA LEU A 169 18.47 34.92 25.99
C LEU A 169 19.49 35.94 25.45
N SER A 170 19.50 36.20 24.15
CA SER A 170 20.38 37.21 23.53
C SER A 170 19.85 38.63 23.69
N SER A 171 18.56 38.82 23.99
CA SER A 171 17.98 40.15 24.26
C SER A 171 18.06 40.55 25.74
N GLU A 172 18.22 39.62 26.66
CA GLU A 172 18.43 39.95 28.07
C GLU A 172 19.90 40.26 28.43
N GLU A 173 20.88 39.74 27.69
CA GLU A 173 22.30 40.09 27.86
C GLU A 173 22.68 41.47 27.29
N HIS A 174 21.85 42.07 26.42
CA HIS A 174 22.13 43.38 25.83
C HIS A 174 21.54 44.58 26.60
N VAL A 175 20.80 44.35 27.71
CA VAL A 175 20.16 45.43 28.50
C VAL A 175 20.97 45.82 29.75
N GLN A 176 22.05 45.11 30.09
CA GLN A 176 22.82 45.40 31.34
C GLN A 176 24.22 46.03 31.14
N THR A 177 24.55 46.53 29.94
CA THR A 177 25.84 47.23 29.73
C THR A 177 25.69 48.59 29.04
N SER A 178 24.85 49.41 29.58
CA SER A 178 24.87 50.84 29.23
C SER A 178 24.51 51.68 30.46
N GLU A 179 25.49 51.91 31.30
CA GLU A 179 25.66 53.12 32.15
C GLU A 179 26.92 52.97 33.00
N MET A 180 28.01 53.55 32.57
CA MET A 180 28.84 54.41 33.42
C MET A 180 29.97 55.02 32.58
N ASP A 181 29.94 56.32 32.66
CA ASP A 181 30.68 57.31 31.94
C ASP A 181 32.11 57.53 32.49
N SER A 182 32.94 58.09 31.60
CA SER A 182 34.04 59.02 31.85
C SER A 182 35.46 58.58 32.14
N LYS A 183 36.25 58.84 31.12
CA LYS A 183 37.56 59.50 31.00
C LYS A 183 38.89 58.77 31.19
N PRO A 184 39.88 59.15 30.43
CA PRO A 184 41.07 58.35 30.12
C PRO A 184 42.28 58.75 30.98
N LYS A 185 43.20 57.82 31.21
CA LYS A 185 44.62 58.09 31.42
C LYS A 185 45.53 57.00 30.85
N GLN A 186 46.51 57.48 30.11
CA GLN A 186 47.68 56.82 29.57
C GLN A 186 48.46 56.01 30.62
N GLY A 187 49.10 54.94 30.13
CA GLY A 187 50.33 54.45 30.76
C GLY A 187 50.55 52.98 30.69
N GLU A 188 51.37 52.57 29.72
CA GLU A 188 52.46 51.58 29.87
C GLU A 188 52.20 50.10 30.18
N LYS A 189 52.60 49.31 29.17
CA LYS A 189 53.48 48.12 29.18
C LYS A 189 53.08 46.83 29.92
N ASP A 190 53.09 45.78 29.07
CA ASP A 190 53.57 44.42 29.31
C ASP A 190 52.97 43.61 30.47
N ASN A 191 52.07 42.69 30.13
CA ASN A 191 52.33 41.30 30.54
C ASN A 191 51.55 40.29 29.66
N GLU A 192 52.26 39.40 29.08
CA GLU A 192 51.78 38.19 28.43
C GLU A 192 51.05 37.31 29.45
N GLY A 193 49.97 36.70 29.01
CA GLY A 193 49.65 35.38 29.54
C GLY A 193 48.25 35.19 30.13
N ARG A 194 47.49 34.41 29.38
CA ARG A 194 46.29 33.67 29.84
C ARG A 194 44.93 34.39 29.83
N GLY A 195 44.42 34.54 28.68
CA GLY A 195 42.97 34.59 28.47
C GLY A 195 42.58 33.58 27.37
N PRO A 196 41.44 33.23 27.21
CA PRO A 196 40.46 32.33 27.86
C PRO A 196 40.31 31.01 27.10
N VAL A 197 41.05 29.96 27.49
CA VAL A 197 40.87 28.59 27.01
C VAL A 197 39.50 28.00 27.45
N VAL A 198 38.87 28.56 28.48
CA VAL A 198 37.60 28.06 29.06
C VAL A 198 36.41 28.35 28.12
N VAL A 199 36.39 29.49 27.43
CA VAL A 199 35.30 29.87 26.51
C VAL A 199 35.27 28.95 25.29
N THR A 200 36.42 28.58 24.76
CA THR A 200 36.52 27.71 23.56
C THR A 200 36.05 26.28 23.83
N PHE A 201 36.22 25.75 25.04
CA PHE A 201 35.75 24.40 25.41
C PHE A 201 34.24 24.36 25.68
N LEU A 202 33.64 25.41 26.20
CA LEU A 202 32.19 25.55 26.37
C LEU A 202 31.47 25.66 25.04
N ASP A 203 31.98 26.44 24.09
CA ASP A 203 31.43 26.55 22.75
C ASP A 203 31.52 25.23 21.97
N ALA A 204 32.65 24.51 22.09
CA ALA A 204 32.82 23.20 21.44
C ALA A 204 31.85 22.14 22.01
N SER A 205 31.62 22.15 23.32
CA SER A 205 30.68 21.20 23.95
C SER A 205 29.22 21.48 23.60
N VAL A 206 28.85 22.75 23.49
CA VAL A 206 27.51 23.19 23.04
C VAL A 206 27.29 22.83 21.57
N GLU A 207 28.30 23.02 20.71
CA GLU A 207 28.20 22.68 19.29
C GLU A 207 28.08 21.16 19.08
N VAL A 208 28.82 20.34 19.82
CA VAL A 208 28.69 18.87 19.81
C VAL A 208 27.29 18.44 20.30
N ALA A 209 26.77 19.07 21.34
CA ALA A 209 25.40 18.79 21.81
C ALA A 209 24.35 19.15 20.75
N ARG A 210 24.47 20.31 20.08
CA ARG A 210 23.62 20.75 18.98
C ARG A 210 23.64 19.79 17.79
N GLN A 211 24.84 19.34 17.39
CA GLN A 211 25.00 18.38 16.29
C GLN A 211 24.35 17.02 16.63
N LYS A 212 24.48 16.58 17.87
CA LYS A 212 23.84 15.36 18.36
C LYS A 212 22.32 15.45 18.33
N GLU A 213 21.77 16.55 18.81
CA GLU A 213 20.32 16.80 18.76
C GLU A 213 19.79 16.90 17.33
N ALA A 214 20.51 17.57 16.43
CA ALA A 214 20.15 17.63 15.02
C ALA A 214 20.16 16.23 14.36
N ALA A 215 21.12 15.38 14.72
CA ALA A 215 21.20 14.01 14.25
C ALA A 215 20.05 13.13 14.80
N GLU A 216 19.69 13.28 16.07
CA GLU A 216 18.55 12.58 16.68
C GLU A 216 17.23 13.00 16.03
N ARG A 217 17.04 14.30 15.77
CA ARG A 217 15.89 14.84 15.04
C ARG A 217 15.78 14.27 13.62
N MET A 218 16.88 14.28 12.88
CA MET A 218 16.91 13.72 11.53
C MET A 218 16.55 12.22 11.53
N ARG A 219 17.01 11.46 12.51
CA ARG A 219 16.63 10.05 12.67
C ARG A 219 15.13 9.91 12.93
N MET A 220 14.54 10.73 13.82
CA MET A 220 13.11 10.72 14.09
C MET A 220 12.30 11.05 12.81
N CYS A 221 12.70 12.08 12.05
CA CYS A 221 12.05 12.42 10.78
C CYS A 221 12.09 11.25 9.79
N LYS A 222 13.23 10.57 9.66
CA LYS A 222 13.37 9.38 8.81
C LYS A 222 12.43 8.26 9.24
N GLY A 223 12.39 7.93 10.54
CA GLY A 223 11.54 6.89 11.08
C GLY A 223 10.05 7.18 10.90
N MET A 224 9.64 8.42 11.20
CA MET A 224 8.25 8.86 11.05
C MET A 224 7.79 8.90 9.57
N THR A 225 8.68 9.20 8.65
CA THR A 225 8.36 9.21 7.23
C THR A 225 8.27 7.79 6.68
N LEU A 226 9.22 6.90 7.04
CA LEU A 226 9.20 5.49 6.64
C LEU A 226 8.00 4.73 7.22
N CYS A 227 7.57 5.06 8.44
CA CYS A 227 6.45 4.36 9.06
C CYS A 227 5.16 4.47 8.26
N ILE A 228 4.95 5.57 7.51
CA ILE A 228 3.76 5.79 6.68
C ILE A 228 3.75 4.83 5.48
N CYS A 229 4.82 4.77 4.67
CA CYS A 229 4.83 3.90 3.49
C CYS A 229 4.77 2.42 3.86
N TYR A 230 5.47 2.01 4.92
CA TYR A 230 5.40 0.63 5.40
C TYR A 230 4.01 0.28 5.93
N ALA A 231 3.41 1.15 6.75
CA ALA A 231 2.06 0.94 7.24
C ALA A 231 1.01 0.91 6.13
N ALA A 232 1.17 1.73 5.07
CA ALA A 232 0.29 1.70 3.91
C ALA A 232 0.37 0.36 3.17
N SER A 233 1.58 -0.12 2.89
CA SER A 233 1.78 -1.40 2.20
C SER A 233 1.29 -2.60 3.05
N ILE A 234 1.60 -2.61 4.35
CA ILE A 234 1.16 -3.65 5.28
C ILE A 234 -0.36 -3.63 5.43
N GLY A 235 -0.97 -2.44 5.61
CA GLY A 235 -2.41 -2.28 5.77
C GLY A 235 -3.20 -2.78 4.56
N GLY A 236 -2.73 -2.48 3.35
CA GLY A 236 -3.36 -2.93 2.10
C GLY A 236 -3.46 -4.46 1.97
N THR A 237 -2.64 -5.23 2.67
CA THR A 237 -2.70 -6.69 2.63
C THR A 237 -3.91 -7.29 3.35
N ALA A 238 -4.52 -6.55 4.29
CA ALA A 238 -5.52 -7.08 5.19
C ALA A 238 -6.89 -7.36 4.54
N THR A 239 -7.24 -6.69 3.46
CA THR A 239 -8.50 -6.89 2.73
C THR A 239 -8.25 -7.26 1.28
N LEU A 240 -9.22 -7.89 0.63
CA LEU A 240 -9.12 -8.24 -0.79
C LEU A 240 -8.93 -7.00 -1.67
N THR A 241 -9.64 -5.92 -1.37
CA THR A 241 -9.63 -4.69 -2.17
C THR A 241 -8.50 -3.72 -1.81
N GLY A 242 -7.75 -3.98 -0.74
CA GLY A 242 -6.70 -3.08 -0.25
C GLY A 242 -5.46 -3.02 -1.14
N THR A 243 -5.14 -4.12 -1.85
CA THR A 243 -4.03 -4.16 -2.80
C THR A 243 -4.29 -5.11 -3.95
N GLY A 244 -3.75 -4.79 -5.13
CA GLY A 244 -3.97 -5.54 -6.36
C GLY A 244 -3.60 -7.03 -6.31
N PRO A 245 -2.47 -7.45 -5.74
CA PRO A 245 -2.10 -8.87 -5.63
C PRO A 245 -3.18 -9.76 -5.00
N ASN A 246 -3.90 -9.26 -3.99
CA ASN A 246 -4.96 -10.03 -3.32
C ASN A 246 -6.10 -10.36 -4.30
N LEU A 247 -6.46 -9.41 -5.16
CA LEU A 247 -7.46 -9.61 -6.20
C LEU A 247 -6.96 -10.52 -7.32
N VAL A 248 -5.66 -10.46 -7.65
CA VAL A 248 -5.05 -11.42 -8.58
C VAL A 248 -5.21 -12.83 -8.02
N LEU A 249 -4.89 -13.07 -6.75
CA LEU A 249 -5.09 -14.37 -6.12
C LEU A 249 -6.55 -14.82 -6.22
N LYS A 250 -7.50 -13.98 -5.81
CA LYS A 250 -8.95 -14.30 -5.88
C LYS A 250 -9.36 -14.69 -7.31
N GLY A 251 -8.96 -13.89 -8.29
CA GLY A 251 -9.29 -14.17 -9.69
C GLY A 251 -8.60 -15.43 -10.24
N GLN A 252 -7.34 -15.67 -9.85
CA GLN A 252 -6.62 -16.89 -10.24
C GLN A 252 -7.21 -18.13 -9.59
N MET A 253 -7.60 -18.08 -8.31
CA MET A 253 -8.29 -19.18 -7.63
C MET A 253 -9.58 -19.56 -8.37
N ASN A 254 -10.42 -18.58 -8.70
CA ASN A 254 -11.68 -18.83 -9.42
C ASN A 254 -11.47 -19.31 -10.85
N GLN A 255 -10.34 -18.98 -11.47
CA GLN A 255 -10.04 -19.36 -12.85
C GLN A 255 -9.38 -20.73 -12.95
N LEU A 256 -8.34 -20.98 -12.16
CA LEU A 256 -7.56 -22.22 -12.22
C LEU A 256 -8.23 -23.36 -11.45
N PHE A 257 -9.09 -23.02 -10.50
CA PHE A 257 -9.80 -23.97 -9.65
C PHE A 257 -11.30 -23.60 -9.59
N PRO A 258 -12.08 -23.80 -10.66
CA PRO A 258 -13.49 -23.38 -10.72
C PRO A 258 -14.37 -24.02 -9.63
N GLU A 259 -13.99 -25.19 -9.12
CA GLU A 259 -14.72 -25.94 -8.08
C GLU A 259 -14.27 -25.59 -6.65
N ASN A 260 -13.55 -24.49 -6.44
CA ASN A 260 -12.93 -24.13 -5.14
C ASN A 260 -13.92 -23.64 -4.05
N GLU A 261 -15.23 -23.70 -4.30
CA GLU A 261 -16.30 -23.30 -3.33
C GLU A 261 -16.10 -21.89 -2.71
N ASP A 262 -15.52 -20.97 -3.47
CA ASP A 262 -15.20 -19.59 -3.05
C ASP A 262 -14.38 -19.49 -1.74
N VAL A 263 -13.42 -20.41 -1.57
CA VAL A 263 -12.56 -20.50 -0.36
C VAL A 263 -11.90 -19.16 -0.03
N ILE A 264 -11.53 -18.38 -1.05
CA ILE A 264 -11.01 -17.01 -0.90
C ILE A 264 -12.13 -16.03 -1.19
N ASN A 265 -12.89 -15.67 -0.17
CA ASN A 265 -13.87 -14.57 -0.19
C ASN A 265 -13.42 -13.43 0.73
N PHE A 266 -14.20 -12.36 0.83
CA PHE A 266 -13.83 -11.19 1.63
C PHE A 266 -13.64 -11.54 3.11
N ALA A 267 -14.53 -12.34 3.69
CA ALA A 267 -14.50 -12.72 5.10
C ALA A 267 -13.34 -13.67 5.42
N SER A 268 -13.14 -14.72 4.59
CA SER A 268 -12.05 -15.68 4.79
C SER A 268 -10.67 -15.03 4.63
N TRP A 269 -10.52 -14.17 3.61
CA TRP A 269 -9.28 -13.42 3.43
C TRP A 269 -9.00 -12.51 4.63
N PHE A 270 -9.98 -11.73 5.07
CA PHE A 270 -9.83 -10.85 6.23
C PHE A 270 -9.48 -11.63 7.49
N GLY A 271 -10.17 -12.74 7.73
CA GLY A 271 -9.90 -13.61 8.88
C GLY A 271 -8.45 -14.11 8.94
N PHE A 272 -7.84 -14.38 7.79
CA PHE A 272 -6.43 -14.79 7.69
C PHE A 272 -5.48 -13.59 7.72
N ALA A 273 -5.71 -12.59 6.87
CA ALA A 273 -4.75 -11.53 6.59
C ALA A 273 -4.73 -10.42 7.65
N PHE A 274 -5.86 -10.13 8.30
CA PHE A 274 -5.93 -9.08 9.32
C PHE A 274 -5.08 -9.39 10.56
N PRO A 275 -5.13 -10.60 11.18
CA PRO A 275 -4.22 -10.93 12.27
C PRO A 275 -2.75 -10.88 11.85
N ASN A 276 -2.42 -11.33 10.63
CA ASN A 276 -1.07 -11.23 10.08
C ASN A 276 -0.63 -9.77 9.90
N MET A 277 -1.53 -8.90 9.42
CA MET A 277 -1.28 -7.46 9.29
C MET A 277 -0.97 -6.83 10.65
N ILE A 278 -1.73 -7.13 11.70
CA ILE A 278 -1.48 -6.63 13.06
C ILE A 278 -0.12 -7.11 13.59
N LEU A 279 0.19 -8.39 13.40
CA LEU A 279 1.48 -8.97 13.80
C LEU A 279 2.64 -8.25 13.08
N MET A 280 2.54 -8.10 11.77
CA MET A 280 3.55 -7.46 10.94
C MET A 280 3.68 -5.96 11.25
N LEU A 281 2.57 -5.25 11.48
CA LEU A 281 2.56 -3.83 11.83
C LEU A 281 3.24 -3.59 13.19
N THR A 282 2.99 -4.47 14.16
CA THR A 282 3.62 -4.42 15.48
C THR A 282 5.11 -4.68 15.39
N ALA A 283 5.53 -5.69 14.63
CA ALA A 283 6.94 -5.99 14.40
C ALA A 283 7.66 -4.84 13.65
N ALA A 284 7.01 -4.25 12.64
CA ALA A 284 7.49 -3.08 11.93
C ALA A 284 7.68 -1.87 12.85
N TRP A 285 6.71 -1.60 13.72
CA TRP A 285 6.78 -0.53 14.70
C TRP A 285 7.95 -0.72 15.68
N LEU A 286 8.15 -1.93 16.21
CA LEU A 286 9.28 -2.25 17.08
C LEU A 286 10.61 -2.09 16.35
N TRP A 287 10.70 -2.55 15.10
CA TRP A 287 11.89 -2.41 14.27
C TRP A 287 12.24 -0.95 13.98
N LEU A 288 11.27 -0.13 13.57
CA LEU A 288 11.48 1.29 13.31
C LEU A 288 11.88 2.07 14.58
N GLN A 289 11.30 1.72 15.73
CA GLN A 289 11.73 2.29 17.00
C GLN A 289 13.18 1.95 17.31
N PHE A 290 13.56 0.68 17.16
CA PHE A 290 14.93 0.24 17.41
C PHE A 290 15.94 1.00 16.55
N VAL A 291 15.68 1.12 15.26
CA VAL A 291 16.61 1.74 14.30
C VAL A 291 16.70 3.26 14.47
N PHE A 292 15.57 3.94 14.65
CA PHE A 292 15.50 5.39 14.53
C PHE A 292 15.34 6.13 15.87
N MET A 293 14.71 5.53 16.88
CA MET A 293 14.46 6.18 18.18
C MET A 293 15.33 5.64 19.32
N GLY A 294 15.86 4.43 19.18
CA GLY A 294 16.63 3.75 20.24
C GLY A 294 15.76 3.22 21.38
N PHE A 295 16.35 2.38 22.27
CA PHE A 295 15.65 1.69 23.37
C PHE A 295 15.50 2.52 24.66
N ASN A 296 15.39 3.83 24.59
CA ASN A 296 15.18 4.64 25.80
C ASN A 296 13.69 4.69 26.20
N PHE A 297 13.16 3.59 26.76
CA PHE A 297 11.75 3.44 27.13
C PHE A 297 11.20 4.58 28.00
N ARG A 298 11.99 5.14 28.91
CA ARG A 298 11.56 6.28 29.73
C ARG A 298 11.36 7.56 28.91
N LYS A 299 12.23 7.81 27.93
CA LYS A 299 12.20 9.05 27.13
C LYS A 299 11.19 8.95 25.97
N THR A 300 11.06 7.77 25.35
CA THR A 300 10.20 7.54 24.18
C THR A 300 8.76 7.18 24.55
N TRP A 301 8.54 6.46 25.64
CA TRP A 301 7.20 6.06 26.11
C TRP A 301 6.60 7.02 27.14
N GLY A 302 7.43 7.88 27.74
CA GLY A 302 7.00 8.94 28.66
C GLY A 302 6.27 8.45 29.91
N CYS A 303 6.60 7.27 30.44
CA CYS A 303 6.04 6.79 31.69
C CYS A 303 6.41 7.76 32.84
N GLY A 304 5.43 8.56 33.33
CA GLY A 304 5.60 9.46 34.45
C GLY A 304 6.15 10.85 34.12
N ALA A 305 6.37 11.23 32.85
CA ALA A 305 6.84 12.57 32.49
C ALA A 305 5.67 13.53 32.19
N VAL A 306 5.79 14.77 32.65
CA VAL A 306 4.88 15.87 32.26
C VAL A 306 5.02 16.15 30.79
N LYS A 307 3.91 16.49 30.09
CA LYS A 307 3.93 16.83 28.66
C LYS A 307 4.85 18.02 28.43
N THR A 308 5.76 17.89 27.48
CA THR A 308 6.67 18.96 27.07
C THR A 308 5.90 20.00 26.25
N GLU A 309 6.32 21.28 26.28
CA GLU A 309 5.72 22.34 25.45
C GLU A 309 5.68 21.97 23.96
N LYS A 310 6.70 21.27 23.47
CA LYS A 310 6.77 20.73 22.10
C LYS A 310 5.65 19.73 21.79
N GLU A 311 5.34 18.85 22.74
CA GLU A 311 4.25 17.89 22.60
C GLU A 311 2.88 18.60 22.56
N ILE A 312 2.73 19.65 23.36
CA ILE A 312 1.50 20.47 23.37
C ILE A 312 1.34 21.19 22.03
N ALA A 313 2.43 21.77 21.49
CA ALA A 313 2.42 22.45 20.20
C ALA A 313 2.05 21.49 19.03
N ALA A 314 2.65 20.30 19.00
CA ALA A 314 2.33 19.27 18.02
C ALA A 314 0.86 18.80 18.12
N TYR A 315 0.34 18.64 19.33
CA TYR A 315 -1.08 18.32 19.57
C TYR A 315 -2.01 19.41 19.03
N ASN A 316 -1.66 20.68 19.24
CA ASN A 316 -2.44 21.81 18.77
C ASN A 316 -2.49 21.89 17.24
N VAL A 317 -1.42 21.49 16.52
CA VAL A 317 -1.44 21.39 15.06
C VAL A 317 -2.47 20.35 14.58
N ILE A 318 -2.47 19.15 15.17
CA ILE A 318 -3.44 18.11 14.82
C ILE A 318 -4.86 18.57 15.14
N ARG A 319 -5.06 19.22 16.28
CA ARG A 319 -6.34 19.78 16.72
C ARG A 319 -6.85 20.86 15.78
N GLU A 320 -5.99 21.75 15.34
CA GLU A 320 -6.35 22.84 14.42
C GLU A 320 -6.69 22.27 13.04
N GLN A 321 -5.91 21.31 12.52
CA GLN A 321 -6.24 20.60 11.27
C GLN A 321 -7.60 19.90 11.35
N HIS A 322 -7.95 19.33 12.50
CA HIS A 322 -9.27 18.73 12.72
C HIS A 322 -10.36 19.80 12.79
N ARG A 323 -10.11 20.94 13.44
CA ARG A 323 -11.05 22.06 13.56
C ARG A 323 -11.37 22.68 12.19
N LEU A 324 -10.36 22.81 11.33
CA LEU A 324 -10.52 23.33 9.96
C LEU A 324 -11.45 22.48 9.08
N LEU A 325 -11.66 21.21 9.41
CA LEU A 325 -12.63 20.35 8.71
C LEU A 325 -14.10 20.68 9.04
N GLY A 326 -14.35 21.45 10.10
CA GLY A 326 -15.68 21.81 10.54
C GLY A 326 -16.57 20.63 10.99
N SER A 327 -17.87 20.81 11.02
CA SER A 327 -18.86 19.76 11.30
C SER A 327 -19.00 18.80 10.12
N MET A 328 -19.44 17.55 10.39
CA MET A 328 -19.69 16.59 9.32
C MET A 328 -20.85 17.06 8.44
N SER A 329 -20.64 17.08 7.14
CA SER A 329 -21.66 17.38 6.16
C SER A 329 -22.62 16.18 5.97
N PHE A 330 -23.80 16.44 5.39
CA PHE A 330 -24.75 15.37 5.05
C PHE A 330 -24.12 14.35 4.07
N GLY A 331 -23.35 14.83 3.08
CA GLY A 331 -22.64 13.98 2.13
C GLY A 331 -21.60 13.09 2.81
N GLU A 332 -20.82 13.62 3.77
CA GLU A 332 -19.86 12.82 4.55
C GLU A 332 -20.55 11.70 5.35
N ILE A 333 -21.67 12.00 6.01
CA ILE A 333 -22.45 11.03 6.79
C ILE A 333 -23.04 9.95 5.87
N SER A 334 -23.58 10.35 4.71
CA SER A 334 -24.17 9.42 3.75
C SER A 334 -23.12 8.46 3.17
N VAL A 335 -21.92 8.98 2.81
CA VAL A 335 -20.82 8.14 2.32
C VAL A 335 -20.30 7.21 3.40
N LEU A 336 -20.20 7.68 4.66
CA LEU A 336 -19.84 6.82 5.79
C LEU A 336 -20.87 5.71 5.99
N GLY A 337 -22.14 6.03 5.92
CA GLY A 337 -23.23 5.04 6.03
C GLY A 337 -23.17 3.98 4.94
N LEU A 338 -22.95 4.39 3.67
CA LEU A 338 -22.80 3.46 2.55
C LEU A 338 -21.52 2.62 2.65
N PHE A 339 -20.43 3.20 3.13
CA PHE A 339 -19.19 2.47 3.37
C PHE A 339 -19.36 1.39 4.45
N VAL A 340 -19.98 1.75 5.59
CA VAL A 340 -20.29 0.78 6.64
C VAL A 340 -21.26 -0.31 6.13
N LEU A 341 -22.28 0.07 5.35
CA LEU A 341 -23.18 -0.89 4.71
C LEU A 341 -22.42 -1.88 3.83
N LEU A 342 -21.52 -1.40 2.97
CA LEU A 342 -20.69 -2.26 2.13
C LEU A 342 -19.89 -3.28 2.95
N VAL A 343 -19.22 -2.80 3.99
CA VAL A 343 -18.39 -3.65 4.87
C VAL A 343 -19.24 -4.71 5.56
N VAL A 344 -20.39 -4.32 6.13
CA VAL A 344 -21.30 -5.26 6.78
C VAL A 344 -21.83 -6.29 5.79
N LEU A 345 -22.25 -5.88 4.60
CA LEU A 345 -22.73 -6.79 3.56
C LEU A 345 -21.65 -7.79 3.13
N TRP A 346 -20.39 -7.37 2.98
CA TRP A 346 -19.29 -8.27 2.64
C TRP A 346 -19.01 -9.31 3.73
N PHE A 347 -18.93 -8.88 5.01
CA PHE A 347 -18.66 -9.80 6.11
C PHE A 347 -19.78 -10.79 6.40
N THR A 348 -21.03 -10.41 6.11
CA THR A 348 -22.20 -11.24 6.38
C THR A 348 -22.72 -11.96 5.14
N ARG A 349 -22.10 -11.75 3.95
CA ARG A 349 -22.50 -12.41 2.70
C ARG A 349 -22.35 -13.93 2.82
N ASP A 350 -21.16 -14.37 3.15
CA ASP A 350 -20.79 -15.76 3.39
C ASP A 350 -19.56 -15.83 4.29
N PRO A 351 -19.74 -15.85 5.62
CA PRO A 351 -18.62 -15.88 6.57
C PRO A 351 -17.91 -17.23 6.67
N GLY A 352 -18.43 -18.30 6.03
CA GLY A 352 -17.80 -19.62 5.96
C GLY A 352 -18.08 -20.54 7.17
N PHE A 353 -18.40 -19.99 8.35
CA PHE A 353 -18.75 -20.75 9.55
C PHE A 353 -20.26 -20.80 9.85
N VAL A 354 -21.02 -19.90 9.27
CA VAL A 354 -22.50 -19.85 9.31
C VAL A 354 -22.98 -19.42 7.92
N PRO A 355 -24.05 -20.03 7.38
CA PRO A 355 -24.62 -19.57 6.12
C PRO A 355 -24.98 -18.08 6.18
N GLY A 356 -24.43 -17.29 5.25
CA GLY A 356 -24.68 -15.86 5.17
C GLY A 356 -26.02 -15.51 4.51
N TRP A 357 -26.31 -14.21 4.42
CA TRP A 357 -27.56 -13.73 3.80
C TRP A 357 -27.62 -14.09 2.30
N ALA A 358 -26.49 -14.11 1.59
CA ALA A 358 -26.48 -14.47 0.18
C ALA A 358 -26.82 -15.95 -0.01
N THR A 359 -26.26 -16.82 0.81
CA THR A 359 -26.52 -18.27 0.79
C THR A 359 -28.00 -18.56 1.03
N HIS A 360 -28.63 -17.88 2.00
CA HIS A 360 -30.05 -18.08 2.31
C HIS A 360 -31.00 -17.51 1.26
N LEU A 361 -30.70 -16.33 0.70
CA LEU A 361 -31.66 -15.60 -0.14
C LEU A 361 -31.44 -15.88 -1.63
N PHE A 362 -30.22 -16.08 -2.08
CA PHE A 362 -29.88 -16.07 -3.51
C PHE A 362 -29.08 -17.28 -3.98
N ASN A 363 -28.09 -17.74 -3.19
CA ASN A 363 -27.08 -18.71 -3.62
C ASN A 363 -27.42 -20.18 -3.27
N SER A 364 -28.71 -20.52 -3.17
CA SER A 364 -29.15 -21.87 -2.80
C SER A 364 -28.83 -22.95 -3.84
N LYS A 365 -28.71 -22.61 -5.13
CA LYS A 365 -28.46 -23.54 -6.23
C LYS A 365 -27.15 -23.27 -6.99
N ALA A 366 -26.75 -22.03 -7.06
CA ALA A 366 -25.53 -21.55 -7.71
C ALA A 366 -25.13 -20.20 -7.12
N GLU A 367 -23.90 -19.76 -7.32
CA GLU A 367 -23.42 -18.47 -6.81
C GLU A 367 -23.90 -17.32 -7.72
N TYR A 368 -25.09 -16.78 -7.43
CA TYR A 368 -25.65 -15.63 -8.15
C TYR A 368 -25.14 -14.28 -7.60
N VAL A 369 -24.90 -14.20 -6.29
CA VAL A 369 -24.50 -12.98 -5.60
C VAL A 369 -23.10 -13.15 -5.04
N THR A 370 -22.14 -12.43 -5.65
CA THR A 370 -20.74 -12.38 -5.26
C THR A 370 -20.39 -11.12 -4.48
N ASP A 371 -19.15 -11.02 -4.00
CA ASP A 371 -18.64 -9.78 -3.39
C ASP A 371 -18.64 -8.61 -4.41
N ALA A 372 -18.48 -8.89 -5.69
CA ALA A 372 -18.56 -7.89 -6.75
C ALA A 372 -19.96 -7.32 -6.93
N THR A 373 -20.99 -8.17 -6.85
CA THR A 373 -22.39 -7.75 -6.93
C THR A 373 -22.71 -6.72 -5.84
N VAL A 374 -22.25 -6.98 -4.61
CA VAL A 374 -22.43 -6.08 -3.46
C VAL A 374 -21.67 -4.76 -3.68
N ALA A 375 -20.41 -4.83 -4.14
CA ALA A 375 -19.60 -3.65 -4.39
C ALA A 375 -20.22 -2.71 -5.44
N ILE A 376 -20.66 -3.27 -6.57
CA ILE A 376 -21.30 -2.52 -7.65
C ILE A 376 -22.65 -1.94 -7.20
N PHE A 377 -23.45 -2.70 -6.41
CA PHE A 377 -24.70 -2.20 -5.87
C PHE A 377 -24.48 -0.94 -5.02
N VAL A 378 -23.54 -0.96 -4.08
CA VAL A 378 -23.23 0.21 -3.25
C VAL A 378 -22.60 1.33 -4.08
N ALA A 379 -21.75 1.01 -5.07
CA ALA A 379 -21.22 2.02 -5.98
C ALA A 379 -22.33 2.75 -6.76
N ILE A 380 -23.36 2.04 -7.24
CA ILE A 380 -24.51 2.64 -7.92
C ILE A 380 -25.26 3.56 -6.96
N LEU A 381 -25.45 3.18 -5.70
CA LEU A 381 -26.12 4.04 -4.70
C LEU A 381 -25.39 5.39 -4.52
N LEU A 382 -24.08 5.44 -4.64
CA LEU A 382 -23.31 6.70 -4.58
C LEU A 382 -23.66 7.68 -5.71
N PHE A 383 -24.04 7.16 -6.90
CA PHE A 383 -24.47 7.99 -8.04
C PHE A 383 -25.96 8.38 -7.96
N VAL A 384 -26.76 7.65 -7.20
CA VAL A 384 -28.21 7.88 -7.06
C VAL A 384 -28.51 8.82 -5.91
N LEU A 385 -27.84 8.65 -4.77
CA LEU A 385 -28.16 9.40 -3.55
C LEU A 385 -27.67 10.86 -3.63
N PRO A 386 -28.48 11.82 -3.09
CA PRO A 386 -28.12 13.23 -3.07
C PRO A 386 -27.04 13.52 -2.02
N SER A 387 -26.20 14.52 -2.28
CA SER A 387 -25.18 15.01 -1.33
C SER A 387 -25.74 16.04 -0.33
N GLU A 388 -26.94 16.56 -0.57
CA GLU A 388 -27.63 17.51 0.30
C GLU A 388 -28.93 16.90 0.82
N PRO A 389 -29.38 17.27 2.03
CA PRO A 389 -30.63 16.76 2.58
C PRO A 389 -31.79 17.16 1.67
N PRO A 390 -32.73 16.26 1.38
CA PRO A 390 -33.91 16.58 0.56
C PRO A 390 -34.69 17.74 1.18
N ARG A 391 -35.02 18.73 0.37
CA ARG A 391 -35.71 19.99 0.80
C ARG A 391 -37.07 19.76 1.44
N PHE A 392 -37.60 18.54 1.45
CA PHE A 392 -38.87 18.19 2.12
C PHE A 392 -38.86 18.39 3.65
N CYS A 393 -37.67 18.43 4.27
CA CYS A 393 -37.54 18.61 5.73
C CYS A 393 -37.18 20.05 6.15
N SER A 394 -36.94 20.98 5.24
CA SER A 394 -36.59 22.36 5.60
C SER A 394 -37.76 23.31 5.55
N ARG A 395 -38.72 23.13 6.48
CA ARG A 395 -39.63 24.20 6.86
C ARG A 395 -38.96 25.02 7.95
N ARG A 396 -38.11 26.00 7.62
CA ARG A 396 -37.93 27.25 8.36
C ARG A 396 -36.73 28.05 7.91
N SER A 397 -37.01 29.31 7.69
CA SER A 397 -36.16 30.48 7.53
C SER A 397 -35.96 30.94 6.10
N GLN A 398 -36.97 31.64 5.62
CA GLN A 398 -36.78 32.68 4.61
C GLN A 398 -35.97 33.81 5.27
N SER A 399 -34.68 33.87 5.04
CA SER A 399 -33.88 35.09 5.12
C SER A 399 -33.62 35.53 3.70
N PHE A 400 -34.10 36.73 3.43
CA PHE A 400 -34.03 37.44 2.16
C PHE A 400 -32.58 37.84 1.92
N ASP A 401 -31.83 37.07 1.15
CA ASP A 401 -30.59 37.52 0.55
C ASP A 401 -30.55 37.06 -0.92
N THR A 402 -30.73 38.04 -1.75
CA THR A 402 -30.75 37.99 -3.20
C THR A 402 -29.36 37.69 -3.74
N ILE A 403 -29.04 36.42 -4.00
CA ILE A 403 -27.95 36.04 -4.89
C ILE A 403 -28.57 35.16 -5.98
N VAL A 404 -28.55 35.70 -7.20
CA VAL A 404 -28.95 35.05 -8.44
C VAL A 404 -28.05 33.81 -8.65
N HIS A 405 -28.48 32.64 -8.17
CA HIS A 405 -27.97 31.36 -8.64
C HIS A 405 -28.91 30.89 -9.76
N GLN A 406 -28.34 30.69 -10.94
CA GLN A 406 -28.99 29.98 -12.04
C GLN A 406 -29.52 28.62 -11.50
N PRO A 407 -30.75 28.22 -11.83
CA PRO A 407 -31.31 26.96 -11.44
C PRO A 407 -30.58 25.84 -12.22
N SER A 408 -29.59 25.22 -11.59
CA SER A 408 -29.15 23.90 -11.99
C SER A 408 -30.19 22.90 -11.46
N ASP A 409 -31.00 22.36 -12.35
CA ASP A 409 -32.19 21.54 -12.09
C ASP A 409 -31.88 20.14 -11.47
N SER A 410 -30.63 19.87 -11.10
CA SER A 410 -30.23 18.57 -10.51
C SER A 410 -29.55 18.74 -9.16
N THR A 411 -30.14 18.18 -8.12
CA THR A 411 -29.48 18.05 -6.81
C THR A 411 -28.12 17.37 -6.97
N PRO A 412 -27.03 17.92 -6.40
CA PRO A 412 -25.71 17.31 -6.49
C PRO A 412 -25.73 15.90 -5.88
N ARG A 413 -25.07 14.96 -6.54
CA ARG A 413 -24.97 13.54 -6.12
C ARG A 413 -23.75 13.32 -5.24
N LEU A 414 -23.75 12.23 -4.45
CA LEU A 414 -22.60 11.86 -3.60
C LEU A 414 -21.32 11.61 -4.42
N LEU A 415 -21.46 11.02 -5.60
CA LEU A 415 -20.38 10.80 -6.54
C LEU A 415 -20.83 11.12 -7.96
N THR A 416 -19.99 11.78 -8.75
CA THR A 416 -20.23 12.02 -10.18
C THR A 416 -19.30 11.16 -11.02
N TRP A 417 -19.77 10.76 -12.22
CA TRP A 417 -18.95 9.96 -13.13
C TRP A 417 -17.61 10.64 -13.47
N LYS A 418 -17.60 11.95 -13.61
CA LYS A 418 -16.36 12.70 -13.88
C LYS A 418 -15.31 12.51 -12.78
N ILE A 419 -15.72 12.52 -11.51
CA ILE A 419 -14.81 12.31 -10.36
C ILE A 419 -14.37 10.84 -10.31
N ALA A 420 -15.31 9.91 -10.41
CA ALA A 420 -15.02 8.49 -10.42
C ALA A 420 -14.04 8.13 -11.55
N HIS A 421 -14.32 8.54 -12.79
CA HIS A 421 -13.47 8.28 -13.94
C HIS A 421 -12.04 8.84 -13.77
N LYS A 422 -11.91 10.05 -13.26
CA LYS A 422 -10.61 10.72 -13.09
C LYS A 422 -9.73 10.06 -12.01
N LYS A 423 -10.35 9.57 -10.93
CA LYS A 423 -9.62 9.04 -9.77
C LYS A 423 -9.44 7.52 -9.79
N THR A 424 -10.27 6.80 -10.54
CA THR A 424 -10.12 5.34 -10.66
C THR A 424 -8.90 4.99 -11.51
N PRO A 425 -7.99 4.13 -11.02
CA PRO A 425 -6.80 3.71 -11.75
C PRO A 425 -7.15 2.61 -12.78
N TRP A 426 -7.77 2.98 -13.90
CA TRP A 426 -8.19 2.06 -14.97
C TRP A 426 -7.08 1.17 -15.50
N GLY A 427 -5.84 1.65 -15.46
CA GLY A 427 -4.67 0.85 -15.84
C GLY A 427 -4.52 -0.44 -15.04
N ILE A 428 -4.89 -0.44 -13.75
CA ILE A 428 -4.83 -1.65 -12.92
C ILE A 428 -5.95 -2.63 -13.30
N VAL A 429 -7.13 -2.14 -13.67
CA VAL A 429 -8.22 -3.01 -14.17
C VAL A 429 -7.79 -3.77 -15.42
N LEU A 430 -7.13 -3.09 -16.38
CA LEU A 430 -6.58 -3.73 -17.58
C LEU A 430 -5.44 -4.69 -17.22
N LEU A 431 -4.58 -4.33 -16.28
CA LEU A 431 -3.48 -5.18 -15.82
C LEU A 431 -3.99 -6.50 -15.21
N LEU A 432 -5.04 -6.45 -14.39
CA LEU A 432 -5.70 -7.64 -13.86
C LEU A 432 -6.26 -8.52 -14.99
N GLY A 433 -6.95 -7.92 -15.96
CA GLY A 433 -7.50 -8.62 -17.11
C GLY A 433 -6.44 -9.32 -17.96
N GLY A 434 -5.33 -8.63 -18.24
CA GLY A 434 -4.18 -9.22 -18.93
C GLY A 434 -3.58 -10.40 -18.17
N GLY A 435 -3.55 -10.31 -16.84
CA GLY A 435 -3.11 -11.40 -15.98
C GLY A 435 -4.01 -12.63 -16.04
N PHE A 436 -5.31 -12.43 -16.04
CA PHE A 436 -6.26 -13.53 -16.21
C PHE A 436 -6.18 -14.16 -17.62
N ALA A 437 -5.94 -13.34 -18.64
CA ALA A 437 -5.70 -13.84 -20.01
C ALA A 437 -4.43 -14.69 -20.07
N LEU A 438 -3.32 -14.27 -19.44
CA LEU A 438 -2.09 -15.05 -19.35
C LEU A 438 -2.30 -16.40 -18.66
N ALA A 439 -2.99 -16.40 -17.52
CA ALA A 439 -3.26 -17.64 -16.79
C ALA A 439 -4.09 -18.61 -17.62
N LYS A 440 -5.16 -18.12 -18.29
CA LYS A 440 -5.99 -18.97 -19.16
C LYS A 440 -5.21 -19.44 -20.38
N GLY A 441 -4.40 -18.60 -20.97
CA GLY A 441 -3.52 -18.98 -22.08
C GLY A 441 -2.51 -20.05 -21.68
N SER A 442 -1.92 -19.97 -20.50
CA SER A 442 -1.01 -20.99 -19.97
C SER A 442 -1.68 -22.33 -19.72
N GLU A 443 -2.94 -22.32 -19.27
CA GLU A 443 -3.75 -23.51 -19.08
C GLU A 443 -4.09 -24.15 -20.43
N VAL A 444 -4.65 -23.39 -21.35
CA VAL A 444 -5.11 -23.89 -22.67
C VAL A 444 -3.95 -24.36 -23.54
N SER A 445 -2.79 -23.71 -23.49
CA SER A 445 -1.59 -24.10 -24.23
C SER A 445 -0.90 -25.35 -23.66
N GLY A 446 -1.22 -25.80 -22.45
CA GLY A 446 -0.50 -26.86 -21.72
C GLY A 446 0.79 -26.42 -21.05
N LEU A 447 1.19 -25.14 -21.15
CA LEU A 447 2.42 -24.62 -20.53
C LEU A 447 2.42 -24.79 -19.02
N SER A 448 1.28 -24.55 -18.36
CA SER A 448 1.13 -24.75 -16.91
C SER A 448 1.47 -26.19 -16.50
N LYS A 449 0.98 -27.18 -17.25
CA LYS A 449 1.28 -28.59 -17.02
C LYS A 449 2.77 -28.89 -17.22
N TRP A 450 3.34 -28.40 -18.34
CA TRP A 450 4.76 -28.59 -18.62
C TRP A 450 5.67 -28.02 -17.51
N ILE A 451 5.38 -26.79 -17.01
CA ILE A 451 6.11 -26.19 -15.89
C ILE A 451 5.96 -27.07 -14.63
N GLY A 452 4.74 -27.53 -14.34
CA GLY A 452 4.48 -28.40 -13.21
C GLY A 452 5.34 -29.68 -13.24
N ASP A 453 5.42 -30.34 -14.39
CA ASP A 453 6.21 -31.55 -14.58
C ASP A 453 7.72 -31.31 -14.33
N GLN A 454 8.23 -30.13 -14.73
CA GLN A 454 9.62 -29.74 -14.45
C GLN A 454 9.89 -29.47 -12.96
N MET A 455 8.85 -29.19 -12.15
CA MET A 455 8.97 -28.92 -10.71
C MET A 455 8.88 -30.18 -9.84
N THR A 456 8.66 -31.36 -10.43
CA THR A 456 8.57 -32.65 -9.70
C THR A 456 9.77 -32.92 -8.76
N PRO A 457 11.04 -32.54 -9.06
CA PRO A 457 12.17 -32.72 -8.13
C PRO A 457 12.00 -32.01 -6.79
N LEU A 458 11.14 -30.97 -6.71
CA LEU A 458 10.85 -30.24 -5.47
C LEU A 458 10.02 -31.05 -4.45
N HIS A 459 9.41 -32.17 -4.87
CA HIS A 459 8.63 -33.05 -3.99
C HIS A 459 9.41 -33.52 -2.74
N ASN A 460 10.73 -33.62 -2.81
CA ASN A 460 11.59 -34.03 -1.71
C ASN A 460 11.88 -32.92 -0.69
N ILE A 461 11.47 -31.66 -0.97
CA ILE A 461 11.71 -30.52 -0.09
C ILE A 461 10.47 -30.30 0.78
N PRO A 462 10.62 -30.05 2.10
CA PRO A 462 9.48 -29.82 2.96
C PRO A 462 8.70 -28.56 2.50
N PRO A 463 7.35 -28.60 2.48
CA PRO A 463 6.49 -27.54 1.94
C PRO A 463 6.78 -26.15 2.52
N TRP A 464 7.08 -26.07 3.82
CA TRP A 464 7.41 -24.79 4.46
C TRP A 464 8.68 -24.14 3.88
N ALA A 465 9.67 -24.95 3.53
CA ALA A 465 10.92 -24.44 2.95
C ALA A 465 10.69 -23.93 1.51
N ILE A 466 9.88 -24.64 0.72
CA ILE A 466 9.45 -24.19 -0.60
C ILE A 466 8.75 -22.84 -0.49
N ALA A 467 7.77 -22.71 0.41
CA ALA A 467 7.03 -21.49 0.61
C ALA A 467 7.95 -20.31 1.00
N VAL A 468 8.89 -20.51 1.92
CA VAL A 468 9.84 -19.46 2.34
C VAL A 468 10.74 -19.01 1.18
N VAL A 469 11.31 -19.97 0.42
CA VAL A 469 12.18 -19.64 -0.72
C VAL A 469 11.41 -18.87 -1.79
N LEU A 470 10.19 -19.28 -2.10
CA LEU A 470 9.34 -18.61 -3.09
C LEU A 470 8.92 -17.21 -2.60
N CYS A 471 8.59 -17.04 -1.32
CA CYS A 471 8.29 -15.73 -0.74
C CYS A 471 9.50 -14.78 -0.83
N LEU A 472 10.72 -15.27 -0.56
CA LEU A 472 11.96 -14.48 -0.71
C LEU A 472 12.19 -14.07 -2.16
N LEU A 473 12.00 -15.00 -3.10
CA LEU A 473 12.15 -14.74 -4.53
C LEU A 473 11.15 -13.67 -4.98
N ILE A 474 9.87 -13.81 -4.64
CA ILE A 474 8.80 -12.89 -5.01
C ILE A 474 9.00 -11.52 -4.36
N ALA A 475 9.35 -11.47 -3.07
CA ALA A 475 9.63 -10.22 -2.38
C ALA A 475 10.84 -9.48 -2.98
N THR A 476 11.84 -10.20 -3.47
CA THR A 476 12.98 -9.59 -4.17
C THR A 476 12.57 -9.08 -5.56
N PHE A 477 11.76 -9.86 -6.28
CA PHE A 477 11.31 -9.52 -7.62
C PHE A 477 10.39 -8.29 -7.63
N THR A 478 9.48 -8.19 -6.66
CA THR A 478 8.53 -7.06 -6.55
C THR A 478 9.21 -5.72 -6.21
N GLU A 479 10.45 -5.71 -5.71
CA GLU A 479 11.22 -4.48 -5.52
C GLU A 479 11.58 -3.77 -6.84
N CYS A 480 11.63 -4.53 -7.94
CA CYS A 480 12.00 -4.03 -9.26
C CYS A 480 10.81 -3.93 -10.22
N THR A 481 9.65 -4.49 -9.84
CA THR A 481 8.46 -4.56 -10.69
C THR A 481 7.21 -4.21 -9.92
N SER A 482 6.11 -3.94 -10.64
CA SER A 482 4.80 -3.72 -10.02
C SER A 482 4.33 -4.96 -9.23
N ASN A 483 3.82 -4.74 -8.02
CA ASN A 483 3.28 -5.79 -7.15
C ASN A 483 2.21 -6.64 -7.87
N VAL A 484 1.32 -6.00 -8.64
CA VAL A 484 0.26 -6.67 -9.40
C VAL A 484 0.86 -7.52 -10.53
N ALA A 485 1.83 -6.97 -11.27
CA ALA A 485 2.51 -7.71 -12.34
C ALA A 485 3.24 -8.93 -11.78
N THR A 486 3.93 -8.78 -10.66
CA THR A 486 4.61 -9.87 -9.96
C THR A 486 3.63 -10.98 -9.57
N ALA A 487 2.53 -10.66 -8.90
CA ALA A 487 1.52 -11.65 -8.53
C ALA A 487 0.93 -12.34 -9.77
N THR A 488 0.63 -11.58 -10.83
CA THR A 488 0.07 -12.08 -12.07
C THR A 488 0.98 -13.09 -12.78
N LEU A 489 2.29 -12.87 -12.77
CA LEU A 489 3.26 -13.76 -13.39
C LEU A 489 3.48 -15.05 -12.59
N PHE A 490 3.60 -14.92 -11.27
CA PHE A 490 4.00 -16.05 -10.45
C PHE A 490 2.84 -16.96 -10.02
N LEU A 491 1.64 -16.43 -9.73
CA LEU A 491 0.55 -17.24 -9.17
C LEU A 491 0.11 -18.43 -10.05
N PRO A 492 -0.02 -18.31 -11.39
CA PRO A 492 -0.33 -19.47 -12.23
C PRO A 492 0.75 -20.56 -12.17
N VAL A 493 2.02 -20.15 -12.13
CA VAL A 493 3.15 -21.08 -12.01
C VAL A 493 3.11 -21.81 -10.66
N LEU A 494 2.82 -21.08 -9.58
CA LEU A 494 2.70 -21.64 -8.24
C LEU A 494 1.53 -22.62 -8.11
N ALA A 495 0.41 -22.32 -8.75
CA ALA A 495 -0.74 -23.22 -8.82
C ALA A 495 -0.38 -24.56 -9.48
N SER A 496 0.23 -24.50 -10.67
CA SER A 496 0.66 -25.70 -11.42
C SER A 496 1.72 -26.51 -10.65
N MET A 497 2.69 -25.82 -10.03
CA MET A 497 3.69 -26.45 -9.19
C MET A 497 3.03 -27.17 -8.01
N SER A 498 2.09 -26.54 -7.33
CA SER A 498 1.40 -27.10 -6.15
C SER A 498 0.65 -28.40 -6.51
N GLN A 499 -0.02 -28.41 -7.67
CA GLN A 499 -0.71 -29.59 -8.19
C GLN A 499 0.29 -30.73 -8.48
N SER A 500 1.41 -30.42 -9.14
CA SER A 500 2.41 -31.42 -9.52
C SER A 500 3.11 -32.08 -8.34
N ILE A 501 3.35 -31.33 -7.25
CA ILE A 501 3.98 -31.87 -6.04
C ILE A 501 2.98 -32.31 -4.97
N GLY A 502 1.67 -32.25 -5.23
CA GLY A 502 0.61 -32.73 -4.34
C GLY A 502 0.46 -31.92 -3.06
N ILE A 503 0.77 -30.62 -3.10
CA ILE A 503 0.60 -29.69 -1.97
C ILE A 503 -0.65 -28.83 -2.20
N ASN A 504 -1.38 -28.52 -1.11
CA ASN A 504 -2.52 -27.60 -1.19
C ASN A 504 -2.08 -26.27 -1.84
N PRO A 505 -2.70 -25.83 -2.96
CA PRO A 505 -2.29 -24.62 -3.66
C PRO A 505 -2.28 -23.37 -2.78
N LEU A 506 -3.21 -23.24 -1.84
CA LEU A 506 -3.28 -22.09 -0.92
C LEU A 506 -2.06 -22.01 0.01
N TYR A 507 -1.40 -23.14 0.29
CA TYR A 507 -0.22 -23.17 1.17
C TYR A 507 0.94 -22.36 0.59
N VAL A 508 1.02 -22.23 -0.73
CA VAL A 508 2.06 -21.49 -1.44
C VAL A 508 1.53 -20.19 -2.02
N MET A 509 0.34 -20.22 -2.62
CA MET A 509 -0.20 -19.05 -3.31
C MET A 509 -0.53 -17.89 -2.34
N VAL A 510 -1.08 -18.17 -1.16
CA VAL A 510 -1.43 -17.14 -0.18
C VAL A 510 -0.19 -16.42 0.36
N PRO A 511 0.86 -17.09 0.87
CA PRO A 511 2.07 -16.42 1.32
C PRO A 511 2.77 -15.64 0.21
N CYS A 512 2.84 -16.20 -0.98
CA CYS A 512 3.45 -15.55 -2.13
C CYS A 512 2.69 -14.30 -2.60
N THR A 513 1.37 -14.32 -2.53
CA THR A 513 0.54 -13.13 -2.81
C THR A 513 0.84 -11.99 -1.84
N LEU A 514 0.92 -12.28 -0.54
CA LEU A 514 1.26 -11.27 0.46
C LEU A 514 2.70 -10.76 0.26
N SER A 515 3.64 -11.67 -0.07
CA SER A 515 5.03 -11.31 -0.35
C SER A 515 5.18 -10.41 -1.59
N ALA A 516 4.31 -10.53 -2.58
CA ALA A 516 4.26 -9.62 -3.74
C ALA A 516 3.93 -8.17 -3.36
N SER A 517 3.38 -7.94 -2.17
CA SER A 517 3.12 -6.59 -1.63
C SER A 517 4.27 -6.06 -0.74
N PHE A 518 5.36 -6.84 -0.56
CA PHE A 518 6.50 -6.48 0.29
C PHE A 518 7.61 -5.78 -0.52
N ALA A 519 7.33 -4.59 -0.95
CA ALA A 519 8.26 -3.73 -1.67
C ALA A 519 8.71 -2.59 -0.74
N PHE A 520 9.63 -2.88 0.19
CA PHE A 520 10.04 -1.96 1.25
C PHE A 520 11.42 -1.33 1.06
N MET A 521 12.23 -1.83 0.10
CA MET A 521 13.64 -1.47 -0.02
C MET A 521 13.90 -0.26 -0.90
N LEU A 522 13.20 -0.12 -2.02
CA LEU A 522 13.54 0.86 -3.04
C LEU A 522 12.49 1.97 -3.17
N PRO A 523 12.92 3.23 -3.40
CA PRO A 523 11.98 4.33 -3.64
C PRO A 523 11.08 4.13 -4.86
N VAL A 524 11.61 3.44 -5.88
CA VAL A 524 10.90 3.19 -7.14
C VAL A 524 9.96 1.99 -7.09
N ALA A 525 10.07 1.15 -6.06
CA ALA A 525 9.32 -0.10 -5.96
C ALA A 525 7.79 0.13 -5.91
N THR A 526 7.36 1.15 -5.17
CA THR A 526 5.93 1.51 -5.05
C THR A 526 5.74 3.03 -4.98
N PRO A 527 4.58 3.56 -5.42
CA PRO A 527 4.27 4.98 -5.28
C PRO A 527 4.32 5.49 -3.83
N PRO A 528 3.88 4.77 -2.79
CA PRO A 528 4.10 5.16 -1.40
C PRO A 528 5.56 5.43 -1.06
N ASN A 529 6.47 4.57 -1.48
CA ASN A 529 7.90 4.74 -1.25
C ASN A 529 8.44 5.98 -1.97
N ALA A 530 8.04 6.20 -3.23
CA ALA A 530 8.42 7.39 -4.00
C ALA A 530 7.95 8.69 -3.34
N ILE A 531 6.72 8.72 -2.83
CA ILE A 531 6.15 9.88 -2.14
C ILE A 531 7.00 10.21 -0.91
N VAL A 532 7.25 9.25 -0.01
CA VAL A 532 8.02 9.51 1.21
C VAL A 532 9.47 9.90 0.90
N PHE A 533 10.05 9.34 -0.15
CA PHE A 533 11.40 9.67 -0.60
C PHE A 533 11.50 11.10 -1.16
N SER A 534 10.48 11.60 -1.84
CA SER A 534 10.46 12.94 -2.46
C SER A 534 10.59 14.09 -1.46
N TYR A 535 10.30 13.85 -0.18
CA TYR A 535 10.45 14.85 0.89
C TYR A 535 11.91 15.09 1.32
N GLY A 536 12.88 14.31 0.84
CA GLY A 536 14.31 14.58 0.97
C GLY A 536 14.96 14.20 2.31
N TYR A 537 14.23 13.63 3.28
CA TYR A 537 14.83 13.16 4.55
C TYR A 537 15.58 11.84 4.41
N LEU A 538 15.18 11.02 3.43
CA LEU A 538 15.64 9.65 3.25
C LEU A 538 16.70 9.55 2.15
N LYS A 539 17.70 8.73 2.39
CA LYS A 539 18.63 8.25 1.35
C LYS A 539 18.18 6.86 0.91
N VAL A 540 18.49 6.49 -0.33
CA VAL A 540 18.22 5.14 -0.85
C VAL A 540 18.82 4.06 0.06
N SER A 541 20.02 4.31 0.60
CA SER A 541 20.68 3.40 1.54
C SER A 541 19.94 3.23 2.86
N ASP A 542 19.22 4.26 3.33
CA ASP A 542 18.42 4.17 4.56
C ASP A 542 17.21 3.27 4.32
N MET A 543 16.51 3.47 3.19
CA MET A 543 15.37 2.65 2.79
C MET A 543 15.79 1.19 2.56
N ALA A 544 16.86 0.95 1.79
CA ALA A 544 17.32 -0.40 1.48
C ALA A 544 17.69 -1.19 2.75
N LYS A 545 18.50 -0.61 3.66
CA LYS A 545 18.89 -1.26 4.91
C LYS A 545 17.69 -1.57 5.82
N THR A 546 16.76 -0.65 5.93
CA THR A 546 15.57 -0.84 6.78
C THR A 546 14.60 -1.80 6.11
N GLY A 547 14.44 -1.71 4.79
CA GLY A 547 13.50 -2.50 3.99
C GLY A 547 13.88 -3.98 3.87
N ILE A 548 15.18 -4.32 3.77
CA ILE A 548 15.63 -5.72 3.78
C ILE A 548 15.13 -6.43 5.04
N VAL A 549 15.30 -5.83 6.19
CA VAL A 549 14.85 -6.42 7.45
C VAL A 549 13.32 -6.48 7.51
N MET A 550 12.64 -5.48 6.95
CA MET A 550 11.17 -5.49 6.84
C MET A 550 10.66 -6.63 5.95
N ASN A 551 11.33 -6.92 4.83
CA ASN A 551 11.01 -8.08 3.98
C ASN A 551 11.19 -9.40 4.75
N ILE A 552 12.27 -9.54 5.50
CA ILE A 552 12.53 -10.72 6.34
C ILE A 552 11.44 -10.84 7.43
N ILE A 553 11.14 -9.76 8.14
CA ILE A 553 10.08 -9.74 9.16
C ILE A 553 8.74 -10.15 8.54
N GLY A 554 8.39 -9.61 7.37
CA GLY A 554 7.17 -9.96 6.66
C GLY A 554 7.07 -11.44 6.32
N ILE A 555 8.14 -12.01 5.77
CA ILE A 555 8.19 -13.44 5.42
C ILE A 555 8.09 -14.33 6.67
N LEU A 556 8.75 -13.96 7.77
CA LEU A 556 8.63 -14.68 9.04
C LEU A 556 7.19 -14.63 9.60
N CYS A 557 6.55 -13.45 9.56
CA CYS A 557 5.16 -13.29 10.00
C CYS A 557 4.21 -14.15 9.16
N ILE A 558 4.34 -14.12 7.84
CA ILE A 558 3.50 -14.92 6.94
C ILE A 558 3.76 -16.41 7.13
N THR A 559 5.02 -16.82 7.26
CA THR A 559 5.38 -18.23 7.52
C THR A 559 4.76 -18.72 8.82
N LEU A 560 4.78 -17.89 9.86
CA LEU A 560 4.08 -18.19 11.11
C LEU A 560 2.57 -18.29 10.89
N ALA A 561 1.97 -17.32 10.20
CA ALA A 561 0.54 -17.24 9.94
C ALA A 561 0.02 -18.48 9.18
N ILE A 562 0.67 -18.83 8.08
CA ILE A 562 0.22 -19.95 7.24
C ILE A 562 0.37 -21.30 7.96
N ASN A 563 1.39 -21.45 8.82
CA ASN A 563 1.64 -22.69 9.57
C ASN A 563 0.85 -22.82 10.88
N THR A 564 0.19 -21.78 11.35
CA THR A 564 -0.63 -21.76 12.56
C THR A 564 -2.12 -21.70 12.21
N TRP A 565 -2.71 -20.50 12.21
CA TRP A 565 -4.14 -20.33 11.93
C TRP A 565 -4.53 -20.56 10.47
N GLY A 566 -3.61 -20.33 9.52
CA GLY A 566 -3.85 -20.61 8.10
C GLY A 566 -4.09 -22.10 7.85
N LYS A 567 -3.34 -23.00 8.51
CA LYS A 567 -3.56 -24.45 8.42
C LYS A 567 -4.94 -24.86 8.92
N ALA A 568 -5.39 -24.28 10.02
CA ALA A 568 -6.70 -24.59 10.59
C ALA A 568 -7.83 -24.02 9.72
N MET A 569 -7.65 -22.80 9.21
CA MET A 569 -8.68 -22.06 8.47
C MET A 569 -8.90 -22.60 7.06
N PHE A 570 -7.84 -22.94 6.34
CA PHE A 570 -7.89 -23.40 4.94
C PHE A 570 -7.63 -24.91 4.78
N HIS A 571 -7.61 -25.68 5.86
CA HIS A 571 -7.36 -27.14 5.85
C HIS A 571 -6.12 -27.55 5.05
N LEU A 572 -5.01 -26.81 5.23
CA LEU A 572 -3.80 -26.91 4.39
C LEU A 572 -3.02 -28.22 4.53
N ASN A 573 -3.38 -29.08 5.47
CA ASN A 573 -2.73 -30.39 5.67
C ASN A 573 -3.17 -31.45 4.66
N THR A 574 -4.24 -31.20 3.92
CA THR A 574 -4.81 -32.11 2.94
C THR A 574 -4.79 -31.48 1.56
N PHE A 575 -4.54 -32.29 0.54
CA PHE A 575 -4.71 -31.86 -0.84
C PHE A 575 -6.23 -31.81 -1.14
N PRO A 576 -6.79 -30.64 -1.50
CA PRO A 576 -8.22 -30.50 -1.65
C PRO A 576 -8.72 -31.12 -2.96
N ALA A 577 -9.95 -31.67 -2.94
CA ALA A 577 -10.54 -32.32 -4.11
C ALA A 577 -10.69 -31.34 -5.29
N TRP A 578 -11.01 -30.08 -5.04
CA TRP A 578 -11.14 -29.03 -6.06
C TRP A 578 -9.81 -28.67 -6.77
N ALA A 579 -8.66 -29.06 -6.20
CA ALA A 579 -7.35 -28.82 -6.80
C ALA A 579 -6.86 -29.99 -7.66
N ASN A 580 -7.60 -31.10 -7.73
CA ASN A 580 -7.29 -32.16 -8.66
C ASN A 580 -7.35 -31.59 -10.10
N ALA A 581 -6.33 -31.88 -10.88
CA ALA A 581 -6.38 -31.58 -12.30
C ALA A 581 -7.62 -32.29 -12.86
N THR A 582 -8.68 -31.53 -13.15
CA THR A 582 -9.80 -32.05 -13.95
C THR A 582 -9.18 -32.46 -15.28
N GLY A 583 -9.08 -33.79 -15.48
CA GLY A 583 -8.52 -34.34 -16.69
C GLY A 583 -9.26 -33.75 -17.92
N VAL A 584 -8.50 -33.05 -18.72
CA VAL A 584 -8.82 -32.81 -20.12
C VAL A 584 -8.01 -33.78 -20.94
#